data_12008c3286b8eff8ad2368b3e4c0ea45
#
_entry.id   12008c3286b8eff8ad2368b3e4c0ea45
#
_cell.length_a   1.000
_cell.length_b   1.000
_cell.length_c   1.000
_cell.angle_alpha   90.00
_cell.angle_beta   90.00
_cell.angle_gamma   90.00
#
_symmetry.space_group_name_H-M   'P 1'
#
loop_
_entity.id
_entity.type
_entity.pdbx_description
1 polymer ?
#
loop_
_entity_poly.entity_id
_entity_poly.type
_entity_poly.pdbx_seq_one_letter_code
_entity_poly.pdbx_strand_id
1 'polypeptide(L)'
;MDDVFLKLVNLSISASWLILAVLVLRVVLKKAPKWVMPLLWGVVALRLVCLFSIESALSLIPSAETIPSEIVTETREPVLYEQATLDIVTNPTLPSAAEVPVGVSRQQAQVDFNIYSVLWLAGMAALLVHALVSAGKLKRKLATAILLRDNIYESEFVDSPFVFGVVKPNIYLPMHMDEETAAYVIAHERAHLARRDHWWKVLGYLVLALHWFNPLVWLAYILFCRDIELACDEKVVKGLDGAARADYSQALLSCAAPGRAVAACPLAFGEGNIKTRVKSALHYKKPAFWVAAAAVLAVVIVAVCFLTNPRSERGSLVWAQKLNAADVASIELYVPAEGEARQYKKLDTEEMAQAVELINSSRGTYIEKPETVYAGLPVW
;
A
#
# COMPACT_ATOMS: atom_id res chain seq x y z
N MET A 1 -16.04 7.69 -7.64
CA MET A 1 -14.58 7.60 -7.93
C MET A 1 -13.77 7.95 -6.71
N ASP A 2 -14.23 8.89 -5.94
CA ASP A 2 -13.55 9.40 -4.75
C ASP A 2 -13.35 8.34 -3.67
N ASP A 3 -14.31 7.46 -3.44
CA ASP A 3 -14.19 6.32 -2.52
C ASP A 3 -13.06 5.35 -2.90
N VAL A 4 -12.88 5.11 -4.20
CA VAL A 4 -11.81 4.22 -4.69
C VAL A 4 -10.45 4.89 -4.48
N PHE A 5 -10.34 6.18 -4.80
CA PHE A 5 -9.12 6.94 -4.59
C PHE A 5 -8.77 7.00 -3.10
N LEU A 6 -9.75 7.29 -2.23
CA LEU A 6 -9.54 7.33 -0.79
C LEU A 6 -9.07 5.98 -0.23
N LYS A 7 -9.68 4.87 -0.66
CA LYS A 7 -9.23 3.52 -0.29
C LYS A 7 -7.78 3.26 -0.72
N LEU A 8 -7.40 3.69 -1.94
CA LEU A 8 -6.03 3.55 -2.44
C LEU A 8 -5.04 4.41 -1.65
N VAL A 9 -5.43 5.62 -1.25
CA VAL A 9 -4.60 6.47 -0.38
C VAL A 9 -4.39 5.80 0.97
N ASN A 10 -5.44 5.28 1.62
CA ASN A 10 -5.34 4.56 2.89
C ASN A 10 -4.47 3.30 2.78
N LEU A 11 -4.62 2.52 1.70
CA LEU A 11 -3.75 1.38 1.42
C LEU A 11 -2.30 1.82 1.22
N SER A 12 -2.08 2.91 0.51
CA SER A 12 -0.75 3.47 0.27
C SER A 12 -0.06 3.92 1.55
N ILE A 13 -0.80 4.56 2.47
CA ILE A 13 -0.29 4.97 3.79
C ILE A 13 0.07 3.73 4.62
N SER A 14 -0.83 2.76 4.71
CA SER A 14 -0.59 1.52 5.45
C SER A 14 0.61 0.73 4.88
N ALA A 15 0.72 0.65 3.55
CA ALA A 15 1.84 -0.01 2.88
C ALA A 15 3.16 0.75 3.08
N SER A 16 3.13 2.08 3.30
CA SER A 16 4.33 2.86 3.59
C SER A 16 5.03 2.40 4.86
N TRP A 17 4.29 2.05 5.91
CA TRP A 17 4.86 1.44 7.13
C TRP A 17 5.52 0.10 6.85
N LEU A 18 4.88 -0.74 6.03
CA LEU A 18 5.47 -2.01 5.60
C LEU A 18 6.73 -1.80 4.76
N ILE A 19 6.75 -0.82 3.83
CA ILE A 19 7.94 -0.49 3.03
C ILE A 19 9.10 -0.10 3.97
N LEU A 20 8.86 0.75 4.96
CA LEU A 20 9.87 1.14 5.94
C LEU A 20 10.40 -0.07 6.72
N ALA A 21 9.52 -0.97 7.17
CA ALA A 21 9.91 -2.21 7.85
C ALA A 21 10.77 -3.11 6.93
N VAL A 22 10.39 -3.25 5.65
CA VAL A 22 11.16 -4.02 4.66
C VAL A 22 12.53 -3.38 4.41
N LEU A 23 12.65 -2.05 4.37
CA LEU A 23 13.93 -1.36 4.23
C LEU A 23 14.88 -1.69 5.39
N VAL A 24 14.37 -1.69 6.62
CA VAL A 24 15.15 -2.08 7.81
C VAL A 24 15.53 -3.55 7.73
N LEU A 25 14.57 -4.42 7.42
CA LEU A 25 14.81 -5.87 7.34
C LEU A 25 15.82 -6.24 6.23
N ARG A 26 15.81 -5.52 5.12
CA ARG A 26 16.78 -5.66 4.03
C ARG A 26 18.21 -5.40 4.49
N VAL A 27 18.40 -4.48 5.44
CA VAL A 27 19.73 -4.23 6.04
C VAL A 27 20.14 -5.38 6.97
N VAL A 28 19.20 -5.91 7.76
CA VAL A 28 19.44 -7.02 8.69
C VAL A 28 19.73 -8.32 7.92
N LEU A 29 18.96 -8.59 6.89
CA LEU A 29 19.06 -9.83 6.09
C LEU A 29 20.11 -9.78 4.98
N LYS A 30 21.13 -8.93 5.04
CA LYS A 30 22.21 -8.83 4.02
C LYS A 30 22.89 -10.17 3.72
N LYS A 31 22.99 -11.07 4.71
CA LYS A 31 23.60 -12.40 4.60
C LYS A 31 22.62 -13.49 4.14
N ALA A 32 21.35 -13.18 4.03
CA ALA A 32 20.33 -14.11 3.56
C ALA A 32 20.46 -14.38 2.05
N PRO A 33 19.92 -15.52 1.57
CA PRO A 33 19.82 -15.78 0.13
C PRO A 33 19.11 -14.65 -0.59
N LYS A 34 19.64 -14.22 -1.74
CA LYS A 34 19.12 -13.05 -2.47
C LYS A 34 17.70 -13.25 -2.99
N TRP A 35 17.26 -14.48 -3.21
CA TRP A 35 15.90 -14.79 -3.64
C TRP A 35 14.82 -14.43 -2.60
N VAL A 36 15.20 -14.26 -1.31
CA VAL A 36 14.25 -13.86 -0.24
C VAL A 36 13.80 -12.40 -0.40
N MET A 37 14.67 -11.52 -0.92
CA MET A 37 14.36 -10.10 -1.06
C MET A 37 13.17 -9.83 -2.00
N PRO A 38 13.10 -10.42 -3.21
CA PRO A 38 11.92 -10.29 -4.06
C PRO A 38 10.63 -10.78 -3.40
N LEU A 39 10.66 -11.76 -2.48
CA LEU A 39 9.48 -12.20 -1.74
C LEU A 39 8.97 -11.14 -0.77
N LEU A 40 9.87 -10.42 -0.07
CA LEU A 40 9.48 -9.29 0.79
C LEU A 40 8.76 -8.20 -0.01
N TRP A 41 9.26 -7.88 -1.20
CA TRP A 41 8.58 -6.94 -2.10
C TRP A 41 7.24 -7.48 -2.61
N GLY A 42 7.11 -8.81 -2.75
CA GLY A 42 5.83 -9.46 -3.03
C GLY A 42 4.79 -9.22 -1.93
N VAL A 43 5.20 -9.25 -0.65
CA VAL A 43 4.32 -8.91 0.48
C VAL A 43 3.87 -7.43 0.41
N VAL A 44 4.79 -6.51 0.05
CA VAL A 44 4.45 -5.09 -0.16
C VAL A 44 3.44 -4.93 -1.30
N ALA A 45 3.69 -5.58 -2.45
CA ALA A 45 2.78 -5.51 -3.59
C ALA A 45 1.39 -6.08 -3.25
N LEU A 46 1.35 -7.20 -2.50
CA LEU A 46 0.11 -7.79 -2.03
C LEU A 46 -0.67 -6.81 -1.13
N ARG A 47 0.02 -6.13 -0.18
CA ARG A 47 -0.61 -5.11 0.68
C ARG A 47 -1.17 -3.94 -0.12
N LEU A 48 -0.47 -3.48 -1.16
CA LEU A 48 -0.91 -2.37 -2.02
C LEU A 48 -2.13 -2.71 -2.88
N VAL A 49 -2.34 -3.99 -3.20
CA VAL A 49 -3.45 -4.44 -4.07
C VAL A 49 -4.60 -5.05 -3.30
N CYS A 50 -4.33 -5.65 -2.12
CA CYS A 50 -5.32 -6.37 -1.35
C CYS A 50 -6.28 -5.41 -0.64
N LEU A 51 -7.51 -5.33 -1.14
CA LEU A 51 -8.60 -4.54 -0.54
C LEU A 51 -9.27 -5.24 0.65
N PHE A 52 -9.00 -6.54 0.82
CA PHE A 52 -9.57 -7.30 1.94
C PHE A 52 -8.75 -7.08 3.20
N SER A 53 -9.43 -6.74 4.29
CA SER A 53 -8.82 -6.58 5.60
C SER A 53 -9.13 -7.80 6.47
N ILE A 54 -8.08 -8.50 6.88
CA ILE A 54 -8.17 -9.52 7.92
C ILE A 54 -7.74 -8.85 9.22
N GLU A 55 -8.63 -8.82 10.21
CA GLU A 55 -8.32 -8.24 11.52
C GLU A 55 -7.47 -9.21 12.36
N SER A 56 -6.42 -8.69 12.98
CA SER A 56 -5.54 -9.47 13.86
C SER A 56 -5.02 -8.62 15.02
N ALA A 57 -4.91 -9.24 16.19
CA ALA A 57 -4.25 -8.63 17.34
C ALA A 57 -2.73 -8.45 17.15
N LEU A 58 -2.13 -9.12 16.14
CA LEU A 58 -0.70 -9.05 15.81
C LEU A 58 -0.38 -7.97 14.79
N SER A 59 -1.36 -7.20 14.34
CA SER A 59 -1.14 -6.12 13.38
C SER A 59 -0.27 -5.02 13.99
N LEU A 60 0.76 -4.61 13.25
CA LEU A 60 1.64 -3.48 13.59
C LEU A 60 1.24 -2.19 12.85
N ILE A 61 0.15 -2.22 12.11
CA ILE A 61 -0.36 -1.04 11.39
C ILE A 61 -1.11 -0.16 12.40
N PRO A 62 -0.83 1.15 12.50
CA PRO A 62 -1.46 2.02 13.47
C PRO A 62 -2.97 2.16 13.29
N SER A 63 -3.45 2.18 12.04
CA SER A 63 -4.87 2.28 11.69
C SER A 63 -5.16 1.61 10.35
N ALA A 64 -6.32 0.96 10.24
CA ALA A 64 -6.81 0.42 8.97
C ALA A 64 -7.29 1.52 8.02
N GLU A 65 -7.92 2.56 8.58
CA GLU A 65 -8.43 3.74 7.89
C GLU A 65 -7.84 4.98 8.55
N THR A 66 -6.76 5.51 7.96
CA THR A 66 -6.12 6.73 8.45
C THR A 66 -6.95 7.97 8.10
N ILE A 67 -7.65 7.91 6.96
CA ILE A 67 -8.57 8.95 6.50
C ILE A 67 -9.96 8.33 6.49
N PRO A 68 -10.90 8.79 7.35
CA PRO A 68 -12.25 8.26 7.41
C PRO A 68 -13.03 8.50 6.10
N SER A 69 -13.82 7.54 5.70
CA SER A 69 -14.67 7.63 4.50
C SER A 69 -15.78 8.69 4.62
N GLU A 70 -16.14 9.05 5.84
CA GLU A 70 -17.16 10.08 6.16
C GLU A 70 -16.80 11.47 5.62
N ILE A 71 -15.50 11.77 5.43
CA ILE A 71 -15.03 13.05 4.87
C ILE A 71 -15.52 13.24 3.42
N VAL A 72 -15.75 12.14 2.69
CA VAL A 72 -16.18 12.16 1.28
C VAL A 72 -17.70 12.14 1.17
N THR A 73 -18.40 11.53 2.12
CA THR A 73 -19.85 11.27 2.05
C THR A 73 -20.70 12.28 2.80
N GLU A 74 -20.14 13.16 3.60
CA GLU A 74 -20.93 14.21 4.26
C GLU A 74 -21.35 15.33 3.29
N THR A 75 -22.17 14.98 2.29
CA THR A 75 -23.22 15.87 1.85
C THR A 75 -24.31 15.75 2.92
N ARG A 76 -24.09 16.33 4.09
CA ARG A 76 -25.23 16.58 4.98
C ARG A 76 -26.16 17.48 4.20
N GLU A 77 -27.23 16.90 3.67
CA GLU A 77 -28.43 17.70 3.43
C GLU A 77 -28.68 18.48 4.71
N PRO A 78 -28.90 19.80 4.63
CA PRO A 78 -29.30 20.54 5.81
C PRO A 78 -30.50 19.78 6.37
N VAL A 79 -30.36 19.17 7.54
CA VAL A 79 -31.52 18.69 8.27
C VAL A 79 -32.31 19.95 8.56
N LEU A 80 -33.26 20.25 7.69
CA LEU A 80 -34.35 21.16 8.00
C LEU A 80 -35.01 20.53 9.23
N TYR A 81 -34.63 21.01 10.38
CA TYR A 81 -35.49 20.84 11.54
C TYR A 81 -36.79 21.47 11.16
N GLU A 82 -37.70 20.65 10.62
CA GLU A 82 -39.10 20.97 10.57
C GLU A 82 -39.43 21.40 12.00
N GLN A 83 -39.72 22.69 12.17
CA GLN A 83 -40.12 23.23 13.44
C GLN A 83 -41.24 22.32 13.91
N ALA A 84 -40.95 21.38 14.82
CA ALA A 84 -41.99 20.80 15.60
C ALA A 84 -42.65 21.97 16.34
N THR A 85 -43.69 22.45 15.77
CA THR A 85 -44.62 23.33 16.48
C THR A 85 -45.23 22.49 17.58
N LEU A 86 -44.50 22.44 18.70
CA LEU A 86 -45.10 22.11 19.96
C LEU A 86 -46.15 23.20 20.18
N ASP A 87 -47.40 22.85 20.02
CA ASP A 87 -48.53 23.63 20.53
C ASP A 87 -48.38 23.74 22.06
N ILE A 88 -47.52 24.68 22.46
CA ILE A 88 -47.44 25.10 23.84
C ILE A 88 -48.69 25.94 24.08
N VAL A 89 -49.63 25.30 24.74
CA VAL A 89 -50.80 25.97 25.32
C VAL A 89 -50.34 27.28 25.96
N THR A 90 -50.80 28.35 25.36
CA THR A 90 -50.48 29.74 25.61
C THR A 90 -50.66 30.13 27.06
N ASN A 91 -49.57 30.52 27.71
CA ASN A 91 -49.59 31.38 28.87
C ASN A 91 -49.22 32.80 28.44
N PRO A 92 -50.08 33.83 28.55
CA PRO A 92 -50.00 35.10 27.80
C PRO A 92 -49.06 36.14 28.45
N THR A 93 -47.96 35.79 29.09
CA THR A 93 -47.10 36.74 29.78
C THR A 93 -45.61 36.54 29.53
N LEU A 94 -45.20 36.08 28.37
CA LEU A 94 -43.76 36.14 27.99
C LEU A 94 -43.56 37.11 26.80
N PRO A 95 -42.57 38.01 26.88
CA PRO A 95 -42.28 38.91 25.77
C PRO A 95 -41.79 38.12 24.56
N SER A 96 -42.30 38.56 23.38
CA SER A 96 -41.93 38.08 22.07
C SER A 96 -40.45 37.75 21.96
N ALA A 97 -40.13 36.48 21.71
CA ALA A 97 -38.74 36.06 21.43
C ALA A 97 -38.31 36.75 20.13
N ALA A 98 -37.31 37.63 20.25
CA ALA A 98 -36.60 38.15 19.10
C ALA A 98 -36.00 36.99 18.30
N GLU A 99 -36.24 36.98 17.01
CA GLU A 99 -35.64 36.07 16.06
C GLU A 99 -34.11 36.19 16.18
N VAL A 100 -33.47 35.24 16.84
CA VAL A 100 -32.04 35.12 16.81
C VAL A 100 -31.69 34.43 15.52
N PRO A 101 -30.99 35.10 14.59
CA PRO A 101 -30.52 34.42 13.39
C PRO A 101 -29.42 33.46 13.79
N VAL A 102 -29.77 32.19 13.98
CA VAL A 102 -28.78 31.11 14.12
C VAL A 102 -28.21 30.79 12.72
N GLY A 103 -27.46 31.71 12.21
CA GLY A 103 -26.72 31.58 10.97
C GLY A 103 -25.23 31.47 11.24
N VAL A 104 -24.78 30.47 11.98
CA VAL A 104 -23.38 30.07 11.92
C VAL A 104 -23.29 28.96 10.90
N SER A 105 -23.31 29.33 9.63
CA SER A 105 -22.84 28.42 8.60
C SER A 105 -21.33 28.26 8.80
N ARG A 106 -20.94 27.23 9.52
CA ARG A 106 -19.55 26.76 9.52
C ARG A 106 -19.29 26.26 8.09
N GLN A 107 -18.69 27.11 7.29
CA GLN A 107 -18.16 26.76 5.99
C GLN A 107 -16.99 25.80 6.26
N GLN A 108 -17.31 24.51 6.46
CA GLN A 108 -16.30 23.47 6.38
C GLN A 108 -15.78 23.52 4.96
N ALA A 109 -14.48 23.73 4.82
CA ALA A 109 -13.83 23.66 3.53
C ALA A 109 -14.13 22.27 2.95
N GLN A 110 -15.07 22.19 2.01
CA GLN A 110 -15.30 20.98 1.22
C GLN A 110 -14.05 20.77 0.40
N VAL A 111 -13.27 19.77 0.77
CA VAL A 111 -12.17 19.32 -0.08
C VAL A 111 -12.81 18.59 -1.25
N ASP A 112 -12.81 19.21 -2.43
CA ASP A 112 -13.27 18.58 -3.67
C ASP A 112 -12.35 17.41 -4.03
N PHE A 113 -12.63 16.24 -3.50
CA PHE A 113 -11.89 15.01 -3.80
C PHE A 113 -11.94 14.65 -5.28
N ASN A 114 -12.93 15.14 -6.02
CA ASN A 114 -13.09 14.91 -7.45
C ASN A 114 -11.85 15.37 -8.25
N ILE A 115 -11.24 16.53 -7.91
CA ILE A 115 -10.02 17.04 -8.57
C ILE A 115 -8.85 16.09 -8.32
N TYR A 116 -8.69 15.58 -7.09
CA TYR A 116 -7.61 14.66 -6.75
C TYR A 116 -7.77 13.30 -7.43
N SER A 117 -9.00 12.80 -7.53
CA SER A 117 -9.31 11.55 -8.25
C SER A 117 -9.02 11.66 -9.74
N VAL A 118 -9.36 12.79 -10.36
CA VAL A 118 -9.05 13.05 -11.78
C VAL A 118 -7.54 13.17 -12.00
N LEU A 119 -6.83 13.91 -11.14
CA LEU A 119 -5.37 14.04 -11.21
C LEU A 119 -4.68 12.68 -11.06
N TRP A 120 -5.16 11.85 -10.11
CA TRP A 120 -4.67 10.49 -9.92
C TRP A 120 -4.83 9.64 -11.18
N LEU A 121 -6.03 9.64 -11.79
CA LEU A 121 -6.29 8.91 -13.03
C LEU A 121 -5.41 9.40 -14.18
N ALA A 122 -5.23 10.72 -14.31
CA ALA A 122 -4.39 11.31 -15.34
C ALA A 122 -2.92 10.89 -15.21
N GLY A 123 -2.36 10.90 -13.99
CA GLY A 123 -1.01 10.44 -13.72
C GLY A 123 -0.81 8.95 -13.98
N MET A 124 -1.77 8.11 -13.55
CA MET A 124 -1.76 6.68 -13.84
C MET A 124 -1.81 6.42 -15.35
N ALA A 125 -2.73 7.09 -16.06
CA ALA A 125 -2.86 6.96 -17.52
C ALA A 125 -1.56 7.41 -18.24
N ALA A 126 -0.95 8.51 -17.82
CA ALA A 126 0.30 9.00 -18.38
C ALA A 126 1.43 7.96 -18.25
N LEU A 127 1.58 7.32 -17.09
CA LEU A 127 2.59 6.27 -16.88
C LEU A 127 2.31 5.03 -17.73
N LEU A 128 1.05 4.58 -17.83
CA LEU A 128 0.68 3.43 -18.65
C LEU A 128 0.90 3.70 -20.13
N VAL A 129 0.48 4.88 -20.63
CA VAL A 129 0.73 5.31 -22.01
C VAL A 129 2.22 5.39 -22.29
N HIS A 130 3.01 5.98 -21.38
CA HIS A 130 4.46 6.02 -21.52
C HIS A 130 5.07 4.62 -21.64
N ALA A 131 4.65 3.66 -20.79
CA ALA A 131 5.13 2.29 -20.86
C ALA A 131 4.76 1.60 -22.19
N LEU A 132 3.51 1.75 -22.64
CA LEU A 132 3.04 1.18 -23.90
C LEU A 132 3.78 1.76 -25.11
N VAL A 133 3.94 3.08 -25.15
CA VAL A 133 4.69 3.76 -26.22
C VAL A 133 6.16 3.32 -26.22
N SER A 134 6.79 3.23 -25.05
CA SER A 134 8.18 2.79 -24.91
C SER A 134 8.35 1.34 -25.35
N ALA A 135 7.45 0.44 -24.94
CA ALA A 135 7.44 -0.95 -25.39
C ALA A 135 7.21 -1.07 -26.90
N GLY A 136 6.30 -0.26 -27.46
CA GLY A 136 6.05 -0.21 -28.89
C GLY A 136 7.26 0.28 -29.70
N LYS A 137 7.95 1.32 -29.24
CA LYS A 137 9.20 1.81 -29.84
C LYS A 137 10.28 0.73 -29.80
N LEU A 138 10.45 0.07 -28.66
CA LEU A 138 11.42 -1.02 -28.51
C LEU A 138 11.08 -2.19 -29.43
N LYS A 139 9.81 -2.64 -29.48
CA LYS A 139 9.38 -3.69 -30.41
C LYS A 139 9.69 -3.36 -31.87
N ARG A 140 9.51 -2.11 -32.31
CA ARG A 140 9.86 -1.67 -33.66
C ARG A 140 11.36 -1.76 -33.92
N LYS A 141 12.21 -1.34 -32.96
CA LYS A 141 13.66 -1.48 -33.05
C LYS A 141 14.11 -2.94 -33.16
N LEU A 142 13.42 -3.85 -32.45
CA LEU A 142 13.72 -5.27 -32.46
C LEU A 142 13.13 -6.03 -33.66
N ALA A 143 12.37 -5.39 -34.53
CA ALA A 143 11.78 -6.02 -35.71
C ALA A 143 12.83 -6.53 -36.73
N THR A 144 14.03 -5.95 -36.71
CA THR A 144 15.17 -6.33 -37.57
C THR A 144 16.12 -7.32 -36.90
N ALA A 145 15.81 -7.77 -35.68
CA ALA A 145 16.66 -8.72 -34.95
C ALA A 145 16.71 -10.09 -35.67
N ILE A 146 17.88 -10.68 -35.71
CA ILE A 146 18.17 -11.94 -36.38
C ILE A 146 18.07 -13.05 -35.36
N LEU A 147 17.33 -14.11 -35.67
CA LEU A 147 17.24 -15.30 -34.82
C LEU A 147 18.56 -16.06 -34.85
N LEU A 148 19.20 -16.23 -33.71
CA LEU A 148 20.43 -17.00 -33.54
C LEU A 148 20.08 -18.48 -33.29
N ARG A 149 19.30 -18.76 -32.24
CA ARG A 149 18.79 -20.10 -31.88
C ARG A 149 17.64 -20.00 -30.89
N ASP A 150 16.71 -20.94 -30.95
CA ASP A 150 15.55 -21.03 -30.04
C ASP A 150 14.79 -19.69 -29.91
N ASN A 151 14.88 -19.05 -28.74
CA ASN A 151 14.32 -17.73 -28.45
C ASN A 151 15.39 -16.64 -28.23
N ILE A 152 16.59 -16.82 -28.81
CA ILE A 152 17.72 -15.89 -28.69
C ILE A 152 17.89 -15.18 -30.03
N TYR A 153 17.89 -13.86 -29.98
CA TYR A 153 18.03 -12.95 -31.11
C TYR A 153 19.23 -12.03 -30.95
N GLU A 154 19.85 -11.65 -32.03
CA GLU A 154 20.87 -10.61 -32.09
C GLU A 154 20.35 -9.37 -32.81
N SER A 155 20.76 -8.18 -32.35
CA SER A 155 20.33 -6.92 -32.95
C SER A 155 21.39 -5.84 -32.79
N GLU A 156 21.60 -5.04 -33.85
CA GLU A 156 22.48 -3.86 -33.85
C GLU A 156 21.96 -2.73 -32.96
N PHE A 157 20.64 -2.75 -32.65
CA PHE A 157 20.00 -1.70 -31.86
C PHE A 157 19.97 -2.02 -30.37
N VAL A 158 20.66 -3.07 -29.96
CA VAL A 158 20.75 -3.54 -28.57
C VAL A 158 22.17 -3.30 -28.07
N ASP A 159 22.32 -2.44 -27.09
CA ASP A 159 23.60 -2.11 -26.45
C ASP A 159 23.89 -3.03 -25.25
N SER A 160 22.89 -3.61 -24.64
CA SER A 160 22.96 -4.47 -23.44
C SER A 160 21.97 -5.61 -23.60
N PRO A 161 22.32 -6.83 -23.18
CA PRO A 161 21.43 -7.99 -23.23
C PRO A 161 20.18 -7.78 -22.36
N PHE A 162 19.03 -8.28 -22.81
CA PHE A 162 17.80 -8.26 -22.02
C PHE A 162 16.74 -9.24 -22.55
N VAL A 163 15.76 -9.55 -21.68
CA VAL A 163 14.55 -10.30 -22.05
C VAL A 163 13.44 -9.34 -22.42
N PHE A 164 12.79 -9.55 -23.56
CA PHE A 164 11.63 -8.79 -23.98
C PHE A 164 10.48 -9.70 -24.42
N GLY A 165 9.27 -9.32 -24.01
CA GLY A 165 8.03 -10.05 -24.26
C GLY A 165 7.41 -10.61 -22.99
N VAL A 166 6.09 -10.45 -22.84
CA VAL A 166 5.33 -10.93 -21.66
C VAL A 166 4.87 -12.36 -21.87
N VAL A 167 4.24 -12.67 -23.01
CA VAL A 167 3.66 -13.98 -23.32
C VAL A 167 4.69 -14.93 -23.91
N LYS A 168 5.50 -14.43 -24.87
CA LYS A 168 6.58 -15.16 -25.51
C LYS A 168 7.87 -14.38 -25.31
N PRO A 169 8.55 -14.57 -24.18
CA PRO A 169 9.76 -13.84 -23.88
C PRO A 169 10.93 -14.35 -24.72
N ASN A 170 11.62 -13.41 -25.37
CA ASN A 170 12.82 -13.66 -26.14
C ASN A 170 14.01 -12.94 -25.52
N ILE A 171 15.18 -13.52 -25.65
CA ILE A 171 16.47 -12.95 -25.24
C ILE A 171 17.04 -12.20 -26.42
N TYR A 172 17.43 -10.93 -26.22
CA TYR A 172 18.09 -10.12 -27.24
C TYR A 172 19.51 -9.81 -26.80
N LEU A 173 20.46 -10.05 -27.69
CA LEU A 173 21.89 -9.85 -27.49
C LEU A 173 22.39 -8.73 -28.42
N PRO A 174 23.42 -7.99 -28.02
CA PRO A 174 24.20 -7.13 -28.93
C PRO A 174 24.87 -7.95 -30.01
N MET A 175 24.98 -7.38 -31.21
CA MET A 175 25.78 -8.00 -32.27
C MET A 175 27.26 -8.08 -31.92
N HIS A 176 27.95 -9.09 -32.42
CA HIS A 176 29.37 -9.30 -32.25
C HIS A 176 29.86 -9.51 -30.81
N MET A 177 29.01 -10.04 -29.95
CA MET A 177 29.42 -10.49 -28.62
C MET A 177 30.29 -11.74 -28.75
N ASP A 178 31.43 -11.79 -28.03
CA ASP A 178 32.26 -12.98 -27.99
C ASP A 178 31.51 -14.17 -27.36
N GLU A 179 31.82 -15.38 -27.85
CA GLU A 179 31.05 -16.57 -27.48
C GLU A 179 31.11 -16.89 -25.98
N GLU A 180 32.24 -16.64 -25.35
CA GLU A 180 32.45 -16.89 -23.91
C GLU A 180 31.58 -15.95 -23.06
N THR A 181 31.62 -14.65 -23.34
CA THR A 181 30.74 -13.66 -22.70
C THR A 181 29.26 -13.96 -22.95
N ALA A 182 28.91 -14.31 -24.21
CA ALA A 182 27.55 -14.65 -24.57
C ALA A 182 27.01 -15.85 -23.76
N ALA A 183 27.83 -16.86 -23.48
CA ALA A 183 27.43 -18.02 -22.68
C ALA A 183 27.01 -17.61 -21.27
N TYR A 184 27.78 -16.76 -20.57
CA TYR A 184 27.45 -16.29 -19.23
C TYR A 184 26.23 -15.38 -19.23
N VAL A 185 26.11 -14.50 -20.21
CA VAL A 185 24.96 -13.59 -20.36
C VAL A 185 23.68 -14.37 -20.64
N ILE A 186 23.70 -15.33 -21.55
CA ILE A 186 22.56 -16.19 -21.82
C ILE A 186 22.16 -16.97 -20.57
N ALA A 187 23.12 -17.45 -19.77
CA ALA A 187 22.83 -18.12 -18.51
C ALA A 187 22.08 -17.18 -17.53
N HIS A 188 22.48 -15.89 -17.48
CA HIS A 188 21.82 -14.86 -16.68
C HIS A 188 20.38 -14.58 -17.18
N GLU A 189 20.21 -14.33 -18.47
CA GLU A 189 18.88 -14.07 -19.06
C GLU A 189 17.95 -15.28 -18.92
N ARG A 190 18.47 -16.48 -19.06
CA ARG A 190 17.71 -17.73 -18.77
C ARG A 190 17.32 -17.84 -17.29
N ALA A 191 18.14 -17.32 -16.35
CA ALA A 191 17.74 -17.27 -14.95
C ALA A 191 16.53 -16.36 -14.74
N HIS A 192 16.44 -15.20 -15.41
CA HIS A 192 15.27 -14.34 -15.43
C HIS A 192 14.02 -15.07 -15.97
N LEU A 193 14.16 -15.77 -17.08
CA LEU A 193 13.06 -16.55 -17.68
C LEU A 193 12.55 -17.63 -16.74
N ALA A 194 13.47 -18.39 -16.14
CA ALA A 194 13.13 -19.47 -15.22
C ALA A 194 12.45 -18.99 -13.93
N ARG A 195 12.70 -17.75 -13.54
CA ARG A 195 12.06 -17.08 -12.39
C ARG A 195 10.79 -16.32 -12.76
N ARG A 196 10.52 -16.18 -14.07
CA ARG A 196 9.41 -15.38 -14.60
C ARG A 196 9.50 -13.90 -14.21
N ASP A 197 10.70 -13.36 -14.09
CA ASP A 197 10.94 -11.97 -13.64
C ASP A 197 10.29 -10.93 -14.57
N HIS A 198 10.14 -11.23 -15.86
CA HIS A 198 9.43 -10.41 -16.84
C HIS A 198 7.95 -10.19 -16.47
N TRP A 199 7.28 -11.14 -15.81
CA TRP A 199 5.94 -10.96 -15.27
C TRP A 199 5.95 -10.10 -14.00
N TRP A 200 6.87 -10.41 -13.08
CA TRP A 200 6.93 -9.70 -11.81
C TRP A 200 7.32 -8.23 -11.96
N LYS A 201 8.22 -7.90 -12.90
CA LYS A 201 8.58 -6.51 -13.22
C LYS A 201 7.37 -5.74 -13.78
N VAL A 202 6.57 -6.35 -14.66
CA VAL A 202 5.35 -5.74 -15.21
C VAL A 202 4.30 -5.52 -14.12
N LEU A 203 4.02 -6.54 -13.30
CA LEU A 203 3.08 -6.42 -12.19
C LEU A 203 3.51 -5.34 -11.19
N GLY A 204 4.79 -5.32 -10.82
CA GLY A 204 5.35 -4.27 -9.96
C GLY A 204 5.18 -2.87 -10.55
N TYR A 205 5.36 -2.72 -11.86
CA TYR A 205 5.14 -1.44 -12.53
C TYR A 205 3.66 -1.02 -12.55
N LEU A 206 2.74 -1.97 -12.71
CA LEU A 206 1.30 -1.67 -12.62
C LEU A 206 0.91 -1.20 -11.22
N VAL A 207 1.47 -1.84 -10.18
CA VAL A 207 1.27 -1.40 -8.78
C VAL A 207 1.87 -0.01 -8.56
N LEU A 208 3.06 0.27 -9.12
CA LEU A 208 3.67 1.59 -9.09
C LEU A 208 2.78 2.63 -9.80
N ALA A 209 2.25 2.32 -10.99
CA ALA A 209 1.38 3.23 -11.73
C ALA A 209 0.09 3.54 -10.97
N LEU A 210 -0.45 2.57 -10.23
CA LEU A 210 -1.63 2.74 -9.39
C LEU A 210 -1.36 3.68 -8.21
N HIS A 211 -0.15 3.62 -7.61
CA HIS A 211 0.26 4.38 -6.44
C HIS A 211 1.36 5.41 -6.77
N TRP A 212 1.34 5.95 -7.97
CA TRP A 212 2.40 6.82 -8.50
C TRP A 212 2.67 8.06 -7.64
N PHE A 213 1.68 8.51 -6.89
CA PHE A 213 1.77 9.66 -5.98
C PHE A 213 2.60 9.39 -4.72
N ASN A 214 2.91 8.12 -4.41
CA ASN A 214 3.67 7.75 -3.22
C ASN A 214 5.16 7.52 -3.56
N PRO A 215 6.09 8.36 -3.06
CA PRO A 215 7.51 8.25 -3.35
C PRO A 215 8.14 6.96 -2.78
N LEU A 216 7.61 6.41 -1.68
CA LEU A 216 8.09 5.15 -1.12
C LEU A 216 7.80 3.96 -2.04
N VAL A 217 6.71 3.99 -2.80
CA VAL A 217 6.41 2.95 -3.79
C VAL A 217 7.39 3.00 -4.96
N TRP A 218 7.83 4.19 -5.39
CA TRP A 218 8.92 4.33 -6.36
C TRP A 218 10.22 3.72 -5.85
N LEU A 219 10.60 4.05 -4.63
CA LEU A 219 11.78 3.47 -4.00
C LEU A 219 11.68 1.94 -3.89
N ALA A 220 10.52 1.43 -3.47
CA ALA A 220 10.25 0.00 -3.37
C ALA A 220 10.42 -0.69 -4.72
N TYR A 221 9.88 -0.13 -5.81
CA TYR A 221 9.99 -0.67 -7.16
C TYR A 221 11.45 -0.70 -7.66
N ILE A 222 12.20 0.39 -7.46
CA ILE A 222 13.62 0.46 -7.82
C ILE A 222 14.42 -0.61 -7.07
N LEU A 223 14.19 -0.76 -5.77
CA LEU A 223 14.89 -1.75 -4.95
C LEU A 223 14.46 -3.17 -5.30
N PHE A 224 13.20 -3.40 -5.60
CA PHE A 224 12.69 -4.67 -6.10
C PHE A 224 13.39 -5.09 -7.39
N CYS A 225 13.52 -4.20 -8.38
CA CYS A 225 14.26 -4.49 -9.60
C CYS A 225 15.73 -4.87 -9.32
N ARG A 226 16.40 -4.11 -8.43
CA ARG A 226 17.78 -4.41 -8.02
C ARG A 226 17.92 -5.76 -7.33
N ASP A 227 16.97 -6.12 -6.46
CA ASP A 227 17.00 -7.37 -5.73
C ASP A 227 16.69 -8.57 -6.65
N ILE A 228 15.90 -8.39 -7.70
CA ILE A 228 15.74 -9.38 -8.79
C ILE A 228 17.07 -9.65 -9.46
N GLU A 229 17.83 -8.62 -9.84
CA GLU A 229 19.15 -8.77 -10.48
C GLU A 229 20.12 -9.57 -9.59
N LEU A 230 20.22 -9.20 -8.30
CA LEU A 230 21.06 -9.93 -7.34
C LEU A 230 20.63 -11.40 -7.15
N ALA A 231 19.33 -11.68 -7.22
CA ALA A 231 18.82 -13.03 -7.10
C ALA A 231 19.07 -13.87 -8.38
N CYS A 232 19.09 -13.25 -9.56
CA CYS A 232 19.49 -13.89 -10.80
C CYS A 232 21.00 -14.17 -10.82
N ASP A 233 21.82 -13.18 -10.42
CA ASP A 233 23.26 -13.40 -10.26
C ASP A 233 23.56 -14.55 -9.30
N GLU A 234 22.91 -14.60 -8.12
CA GLU A 234 23.07 -15.71 -7.16
C GLU A 234 22.72 -17.05 -7.77
N LYS A 235 21.68 -17.13 -8.58
CA LYS A 235 21.25 -18.37 -9.24
C LYS A 235 22.31 -18.89 -10.21
N VAL A 236 22.97 -18.00 -10.96
CA VAL A 236 24.03 -18.35 -11.89
C VAL A 236 25.29 -18.74 -11.15
N VAL A 237 25.78 -17.87 -10.24
CA VAL A 237 27.09 -18.08 -9.57
C VAL A 237 27.11 -19.23 -8.57
N LYS A 238 25.94 -19.71 -8.14
CA LYS A 238 25.81 -20.84 -7.21
C LYS A 238 26.47 -22.11 -7.72
N GLY A 239 26.45 -22.32 -9.06
CA GLY A 239 27.06 -23.49 -9.72
C GLY A 239 28.47 -23.28 -10.24
N LEU A 240 29.01 -22.06 -10.14
CA LEU A 240 30.33 -21.73 -10.68
C LEU A 240 31.44 -21.83 -9.61
N ASP A 241 32.63 -22.23 -10.04
CA ASP A 241 33.85 -22.17 -9.24
C ASP A 241 34.41 -20.75 -9.16
N GLY A 242 35.57 -20.57 -8.51
CA GLY A 242 36.16 -19.25 -8.31
C GLY A 242 36.59 -18.55 -9.61
N ALA A 243 37.17 -19.30 -10.56
CA ALA A 243 37.60 -18.78 -11.85
C ALA A 243 36.41 -18.38 -12.71
N ALA A 244 35.43 -19.27 -12.88
CA ALA A 244 34.21 -19.01 -13.64
C ALA A 244 33.37 -17.83 -13.06
N ARG A 245 33.46 -17.57 -11.74
CA ARG A 245 32.83 -16.37 -11.14
C ARG A 245 33.55 -15.09 -11.53
N ALA A 246 34.88 -15.14 -11.67
CA ALA A 246 35.62 -13.98 -12.17
C ALA A 246 35.24 -13.67 -13.63
N ASP A 247 35.17 -14.71 -14.49
CA ASP A 247 34.77 -14.58 -15.88
C ASP A 247 33.32 -14.09 -16.01
N TYR A 248 32.39 -14.63 -15.22
CA TYR A 248 31.02 -14.11 -15.14
C TYR A 248 31.00 -12.65 -14.73
N SER A 249 31.81 -12.26 -13.75
CA SER A 249 31.88 -10.86 -13.29
C SER A 249 32.46 -9.94 -14.35
N GLN A 250 33.41 -10.42 -15.14
CA GLN A 250 33.96 -9.70 -16.30
C GLN A 250 32.92 -9.56 -17.41
N ALA A 251 32.13 -10.60 -17.69
CA ALA A 251 31.01 -10.54 -18.64
C ALA A 251 29.95 -9.53 -18.20
N LEU A 252 29.61 -9.44 -16.90
CA LEU A 252 28.72 -8.41 -16.38
C LEU A 252 29.27 -6.99 -16.58
N LEU A 253 30.58 -6.81 -16.42
CA LEU A 253 31.22 -5.50 -16.62
C LEU A 253 31.25 -5.10 -18.09
N SER A 254 31.53 -6.02 -19.01
CA SER A 254 31.55 -5.75 -20.45
C SER A 254 30.18 -5.38 -21.00
N CYS A 255 29.10 -5.93 -20.43
CA CYS A 255 27.73 -5.62 -20.80
C CYS A 255 27.20 -4.32 -20.17
N ALA A 256 27.92 -3.76 -19.17
CA ALA A 256 27.56 -2.50 -18.56
C ALA A 256 27.93 -1.34 -19.48
N ALA A 257 26.98 -0.89 -20.31
CA ALA A 257 27.19 0.23 -21.22
C ALA A 257 27.57 1.51 -20.46
N PRO A 258 28.70 2.17 -20.77
CA PRO A 258 29.06 3.43 -20.15
C PRO A 258 28.06 4.52 -20.62
N GLY A 259 27.20 4.99 -19.72
CA GLY A 259 26.49 6.26 -19.88
C GLY A 259 25.10 6.24 -20.51
N ARG A 260 24.58 5.11 -20.93
CA ARG A 260 23.19 5.00 -21.35
C ARG A 260 22.53 3.83 -20.61
N ALA A 261 22.06 4.09 -19.40
CA ALA A 261 20.91 3.32 -18.93
C ALA A 261 19.89 3.37 -20.07
N VAL A 262 19.44 2.23 -20.58
CA VAL A 262 18.33 2.19 -21.54
C VAL A 262 17.09 2.69 -20.77
N ALA A 263 17.04 4.01 -20.57
CA ALA A 263 15.89 4.73 -20.02
C ALA A 263 14.67 4.64 -20.95
N ALA A 264 14.79 3.82 -22.00
CA ALA A 264 13.74 3.67 -23.02
C ALA A 264 12.55 2.82 -22.55
N CYS A 265 12.69 2.05 -21.47
CA CYS A 265 11.58 1.28 -20.93
C CYS A 265 11.53 1.44 -19.41
N PRO A 266 10.40 1.86 -18.83
CA PRO A 266 10.22 1.93 -17.36
C PRO A 266 10.45 0.59 -16.64
N LEU A 267 10.48 -0.49 -17.39
CA LEU A 267 10.72 -1.86 -16.91
C LEU A 267 12.22 -2.18 -16.74
N ALA A 268 13.13 -1.31 -17.22
CA ALA A 268 14.59 -1.51 -17.20
C ALA A 268 15.32 -0.84 -16.02
N PHE A 269 14.64 -0.50 -14.96
CA PHE A 269 15.22 0.18 -13.77
C PHE A 269 16.28 -0.64 -12.99
N GLY A 270 16.73 -1.80 -13.46
CA GLY A 270 17.67 -2.68 -12.77
C GLY A 270 19.16 -2.42 -12.98
N GLU A 271 19.55 -1.73 -14.05
CA GLU A 271 20.95 -1.71 -14.53
C GLU A 271 21.92 -0.83 -13.74
N GLY A 272 21.43 0.02 -12.83
CA GLY A 272 22.23 1.07 -12.19
C GLY A 272 23.22 0.64 -11.09
N ASN A 273 23.42 -0.65 -10.76
CA ASN A 273 24.26 -1.06 -9.63
C ASN A 273 25.24 -2.22 -9.93
N ILE A 274 25.90 -2.13 -11.08
CA ILE A 274 26.87 -3.14 -11.54
C ILE A 274 27.96 -3.44 -10.49
N LYS A 275 28.46 -2.41 -9.80
CA LYS A 275 29.45 -2.58 -8.74
C LYS A 275 29.00 -3.52 -7.62
N THR A 276 27.73 -3.42 -7.19
CA THR A 276 27.18 -4.30 -6.17
C THR A 276 26.99 -5.71 -6.69
N ARG A 277 26.54 -5.89 -7.95
CA ARG A 277 26.37 -7.17 -8.62
C ARG A 277 27.69 -7.91 -8.71
N VAL A 278 28.72 -7.28 -9.29
CA VAL A 278 30.06 -7.83 -9.41
C VAL A 278 30.64 -8.20 -8.04
N LYS A 279 30.56 -7.31 -7.05
CA LYS A 279 31.00 -7.61 -5.69
C LYS A 279 30.27 -8.81 -5.08
N SER A 280 28.96 -8.91 -5.32
CA SER A 280 28.15 -10.03 -4.81
C SER A 280 28.50 -11.35 -5.49
N ALA A 281 28.79 -11.33 -6.81
CA ALA A 281 29.17 -12.50 -7.58
C ALA A 281 30.56 -13.04 -7.18
N LEU A 282 31.56 -12.14 -7.13
CA LEU A 282 32.93 -12.51 -6.74
C LEU A 282 33.04 -13.07 -5.32
N HIS A 283 32.31 -12.47 -4.37
CA HIS A 283 32.36 -12.85 -2.97
C HIS A 283 31.22 -13.77 -2.56
N TYR A 284 30.58 -14.44 -3.50
CA TYR A 284 29.47 -15.34 -3.19
C TYR A 284 29.89 -16.44 -2.23
N LYS A 285 29.17 -16.55 -1.13
CA LYS A 285 29.23 -17.64 -0.18
C LYS A 285 27.87 -18.28 -0.05
N LYS A 286 27.79 -19.59 -0.19
CA LYS A 286 26.54 -20.33 -0.02
C LYS A 286 25.98 -20.04 1.39
N PRO A 287 24.80 -19.46 1.52
CA PRO A 287 24.21 -19.19 2.83
C PRO A 287 23.94 -20.49 3.58
N ALA A 288 24.16 -20.47 4.90
CA ALA A 288 23.83 -21.61 5.74
C ALA A 288 22.32 -21.84 5.76
N PHE A 289 21.91 -23.09 5.90
CA PHE A 289 20.48 -23.46 5.92
C PHE A 289 19.69 -22.67 6.97
N TRP A 290 20.25 -22.50 8.18
CA TRP A 290 19.60 -21.75 9.26
C TRP A 290 19.37 -20.28 8.92
N VAL A 291 20.27 -19.66 8.17
CA VAL A 291 20.12 -18.27 7.70
C VAL A 291 18.96 -18.17 6.71
N ALA A 292 18.82 -19.15 5.83
CA ALA A 292 17.71 -19.21 4.89
C ALA A 292 16.38 -19.44 5.64
N ALA A 293 16.34 -20.37 6.59
CA ALA A 293 15.16 -20.65 7.40
C ALA A 293 14.73 -19.43 8.23
N ALA A 294 15.67 -18.77 8.90
CA ALA A 294 15.43 -17.55 9.66
C ALA A 294 14.91 -16.40 8.77
N ALA A 295 15.44 -16.26 7.56
CA ALA A 295 14.99 -15.25 6.61
C ALA A 295 13.55 -15.52 6.13
N VAL A 296 13.20 -16.78 5.84
CA VAL A 296 11.82 -17.16 5.48
C VAL A 296 10.86 -16.90 6.65
N LEU A 297 11.26 -17.27 7.87
CA LEU A 297 10.46 -16.99 9.07
C LEU A 297 10.22 -15.48 9.23
N ALA A 298 11.24 -14.66 9.02
CA ALA A 298 11.10 -13.20 9.07
C ALA A 298 10.11 -12.67 8.02
N VAL A 299 10.12 -13.24 6.79
CA VAL A 299 9.12 -12.89 5.76
C VAL A 299 7.71 -13.24 6.23
N VAL A 300 7.51 -14.42 6.83
CA VAL A 300 6.20 -14.85 7.33
C VAL A 300 5.72 -13.94 8.47
N ILE A 301 6.61 -13.60 9.41
CA ILE A 301 6.26 -12.68 10.51
C ILE A 301 5.84 -11.32 9.96
N VAL A 302 6.63 -10.75 9.03
CA VAL A 302 6.27 -9.46 8.40
C VAL A 302 4.96 -9.56 7.65
N ALA A 303 4.72 -10.66 6.92
CA ALA A 303 3.45 -10.87 6.24
C ALA A 303 2.26 -10.89 7.23
N VAL A 304 2.37 -11.63 8.32
CA VAL A 304 1.31 -11.69 9.34
C VAL A 304 1.08 -10.34 10.00
N CYS A 305 2.16 -9.63 10.38
CA CYS A 305 2.05 -8.35 11.10
C CYS A 305 1.54 -7.19 10.24
N PHE A 306 1.79 -7.21 8.93
CA PHE A 306 1.49 -6.07 8.05
C PHE A 306 0.44 -6.33 6.97
N LEU A 307 0.07 -7.58 6.69
CA LEU A 307 -1.08 -7.87 5.82
C LEU A 307 -2.40 -7.87 6.59
N THR A 308 -2.34 -7.96 7.93
CA THR A 308 -3.52 -7.87 8.79
C THR A 308 -3.72 -6.44 9.27
N ASN A 309 -4.97 -6.06 9.47
CA ASN A 309 -5.35 -4.80 10.08
C ASN A 309 -5.46 -4.94 11.60
N PRO A 310 -5.23 -3.86 12.37
CA PRO A 310 -5.52 -3.89 13.80
C PRO A 310 -7.00 -4.25 13.99
N ARG A 311 -7.28 -5.00 15.03
CA ARG A 311 -8.66 -5.15 15.46
C ARG A 311 -9.22 -3.76 15.65
N SER A 312 -10.20 -3.38 14.85
CA SER A 312 -11.01 -2.25 15.25
C SER A 312 -11.55 -2.68 16.61
N GLU A 313 -11.11 -2.03 17.65
CA GLU A 313 -11.94 -1.93 18.82
C GLU A 313 -13.18 -1.14 18.34
N ARG A 314 -14.05 -1.84 17.62
CA ARG A 314 -15.45 -1.44 17.62
C ARG A 314 -15.76 -1.45 19.09
N GLY A 315 -15.70 -0.26 19.69
CA GLY A 315 -16.02 -0.07 21.06
C GLY A 315 -17.47 -0.52 21.21
N SER A 316 -17.61 -1.83 21.32
CA SER A 316 -18.81 -2.32 21.95
C SER A 316 -18.81 -1.59 23.28
N LEU A 317 -19.92 -1.00 23.64
CA LEU A 317 -20.17 -0.51 24.98
C LEU A 317 -20.10 -1.70 25.96
N VAL A 318 -19.00 -2.50 25.86
CA VAL A 318 -18.82 -3.77 26.59
C VAL A 318 -18.84 -3.50 28.09
N TRP A 319 -18.37 -2.32 28.50
CA TRP A 319 -18.47 -1.88 29.87
C TRP A 319 -19.92 -1.56 30.25
N ALA A 320 -20.70 -0.98 29.34
CA ALA A 320 -22.10 -0.65 29.55
C ALA A 320 -23.00 -1.88 29.39
N GLN A 321 -22.66 -2.81 28.51
CA GLN A 321 -23.42 -4.06 28.29
C GLN A 321 -23.34 -5.06 29.44
N LYS A 322 -22.56 -4.78 30.48
CA LYS A 322 -22.44 -5.60 31.71
C LYS A 322 -23.03 -4.91 32.91
N LEU A 323 -23.81 -3.84 32.72
CA LEU A 323 -24.48 -3.18 33.82
C LEU A 323 -25.55 -4.09 34.41
N ASN A 324 -25.53 -4.24 35.72
CA ASN A 324 -26.62 -4.86 36.45
C ASN A 324 -27.50 -3.75 37.05
N ALA A 325 -28.80 -3.81 36.81
CA ALA A 325 -29.72 -2.79 37.30
C ALA A 325 -29.65 -2.58 38.83
N ALA A 326 -29.24 -3.64 39.56
CA ALA A 326 -29.03 -3.57 41.01
C ALA A 326 -27.81 -2.75 41.43
N ASP A 327 -26.85 -2.57 40.55
CA ASP A 327 -25.58 -1.84 40.80
C ASP A 327 -25.66 -0.37 40.37
N VAL A 328 -26.78 0.04 39.73
CA VAL A 328 -27.00 1.39 39.26
C VAL A 328 -27.74 2.20 40.32
N ALA A 329 -27.06 3.18 40.90
CA ALA A 329 -27.62 3.99 41.99
C ALA A 329 -28.70 4.98 41.48
N SER A 330 -28.50 5.61 40.32
CA SER A 330 -29.49 6.50 39.69
C SER A 330 -29.17 6.73 38.22
N ILE A 331 -30.20 6.99 37.43
CA ILE A 331 -30.08 7.49 36.07
C ILE A 331 -30.85 8.82 36.00
N GLU A 332 -30.16 9.85 35.55
CA GLU A 332 -30.72 11.18 35.47
C GLU A 332 -30.64 11.66 34.00
N LEU A 333 -31.75 12.11 33.47
CA LEU A 333 -31.86 12.67 32.15
C LEU A 333 -31.69 14.19 32.24
N TYR A 334 -30.85 14.74 31.35
CA TYR A 334 -30.62 16.17 31.23
C TYR A 334 -31.04 16.64 29.86
N VAL A 335 -31.71 17.77 29.80
CA VAL A 335 -32.02 18.45 28.56
C VAL A 335 -31.06 19.62 28.41
N PRO A 336 -30.39 19.76 27.26
CA PRO A 336 -29.53 20.92 27.00
C PRO A 336 -30.40 22.20 26.99
N ALA A 337 -30.04 23.17 27.82
CA ALA A 337 -30.60 24.51 27.80
C ALA A 337 -29.46 25.50 27.62
N GLU A 338 -29.73 26.70 27.09
CA GLU A 338 -28.72 27.72 26.83
C GLU A 338 -27.77 27.92 28.03
N GLY A 339 -26.52 27.46 27.85
CA GLY A 339 -25.43 27.62 28.81
C GLY A 339 -25.33 26.60 29.94
N GLU A 340 -26.41 25.89 30.30
CA GLU A 340 -26.39 24.86 31.35
C GLU A 340 -27.33 23.70 31.03
N ALA A 341 -26.90 22.48 31.37
CA ALA A 341 -27.75 21.29 31.26
C ALA A 341 -28.76 21.31 32.42
N ARG A 342 -30.05 21.36 32.12
CA ARG A 342 -31.10 21.24 33.15
C ARG A 342 -31.51 19.79 33.32
N GLN A 343 -31.54 19.32 34.56
CA GLN A 343 -32.07 18.01 34.90
C GLN A 343 -33.54 17.96 34.48
N TYR A 344 -33.87 17.02 33.60
CA TYR A 344 -35.22 16.83 33.09
C TYR A 344 -36.01 15.88 33.97
N LYS A 345 -35.42 14.68 34.22
CA LYS A 345 -36.06 13.63 34.95
C LYS A 345 -35.02 12.75 35.61
N LYS A 346 -35.29 12.33 36.85
CA LYS A 346 -34.62 11.20 37.50
C LYS A 346 -35.49 9.96 37.30
N LEU A 347 -34.94 8.90 36.74
CA LEU A 347 -35.66 7.68 36.47
C LEU A 347 -35.99 6.96 37.75
N ASP A 348 -37.17 6.36 37.83
CA ASP A 348 -37.56 5.45 38.89
C ASP A 348 -36.91 4.06 38.75
N THR A 349 -37.13 3.15 39.67
CA THR A 349 -36.47 1.83 39.69
C THR A 349 -36.86 0.97 38.47
N GLU A 350 -38.10 1.06 38.02
CA GLU A 350 -38.56 0.31 36.85
C GLU A 350 -38.03 0.87 35.56
N GLU A 351 -38.05 2.19 35.41
CA GLU A 351 -37.47 2.91 34.26
C GLU A 351 -35.95 2.73 34.18
N MET A 352 -35.25 2.68 35.35
CA MET A 352 -33.83 2.35 35.41
C MET A 352 -33.53 0.95 34.89
N ALA A 353 -34.34 -0.03 35.26
CA ALA A 353 -34.17 -1.39 34.76
C ALA A 353 -34.34 -1.47 33.26
N GLN A 354 -35.35 -0.78 32.71
CA GLN A 354 -35.57 -0.69 31.26
C GLN A 354 -34.42 0.04 30.55
N ALA A 355 -33.90 1.11 31.13
CA ALA A 355 -32.77 1.86 30.57
C ALA A 355 -31.49 0.99 30.54
N VAL A 356 -31.21 0.25 31.61
CA VAL A 356 -30.10 -0.69 31.69
C VAL A 356 -30.23 -1.81 30.66
N GLU A 357 -31.44 -2.37 30.47
CA GLU A 357 -31.70 -3.35 29.43
C GLU A 357 -31.48 -2.78 28.03
N LEU A 358 -31.91 -1.54 27.76
CA LEU A 358 -31.70 -0.85 26.52
C LEU A 358 -30.19 -0.60 26.24
N ILE A 359 -29.44 -0.16 27.27
CA ILE A 359 -27.99 0.04 27.20
C ILE A 359 -27.30 -1.31 26.92
N ASN A 360 -27.66 -2.37 27.63
CA ASN A 360 -27.07 -3.70 27.46
C ASN A 360 -27.39 -4.32 26.09
N SER A 361 -28.52 -3.97 25.49
CA SER A 361 -28.93 -4.44 24.15
C SER A 361 -28.43 -3.54 23.02
N SER A 362 -27.99 -2.32 23.33
CA SER A 362 -27.52 -1.39 22.31
C SER A 362 -26.26 -1.89 21.62
N ARG A 363 -26.22 -1.77 20.28
CA ARG A 363 -25.06 -2.07 19.47
C ARG A 363 -24.65 -0.78 18.75
N GLY A 364 -23.49 -0.28 19.09
CA GLY A 364 -22.95 0.93 18.47
C GLY A 364 -21.44 0.84 18.30
N THR A 365 -20.91 1.65 17.41
CA THR A 365 -19.48 1.93 17.32
C THR A 365 -19.15 3.02 18.32
N TYR A 366 -18.10 2.80 19.14
CA TYR A 366 -17.54 3.87 19.97
C TYR A 366 -16.97 4.95 19.03
N ILE A 367 -17.53 6.14 19.11
CA ILE A 367 -16.94 7.33 18.50
C ILE A 367 -16.14 7.98 19.62
N GLU A 368 -14.83 8.05 19.45
CA GLU A 368 -13.95 8.78 20.37
C GLU A 368 -14.50 10.20 20.54
N LYS A 369 -14.64 10.62 21.78
CA LYS A 369 -15.29 11.89 22.13
C LYS A 369 -14.67 13.00 21.28
N PRO A 370 -15.41 13.69 20.42
CA PRO A 370 -14.86 14.79 19.67
C PRO A 370 -14.35 15.84 20.64
N GLU A 371 -13.15 16.38 20.41
CA GLU A 371 -12.53 17.41 21.27
C GLU A 371 -13.40 18.65 21.46
N THR A 372 -14.39 18.85 20.59
CA THR A 372 -15.41 19.87 20.73
C THR A 372 -16.71 19.25 21.24
N VAL A 373 -16.94 19.35 22.53
CA VAL A 373 -18.24 19.13 23.10
C VAL A 373 -19.17 20.21 22.52
N TYR A 374 -20.01 19.84 21.57
CA TYR A 374 -21.14 20.71 21.22
C TYR A 374 -22.01 20.75 22.48
N ALA A 375 -22.07 21.93 23.09
CA ALA A 375 -23.03 22.17 24.15
C ALA A 375 -24.42 21.82 23.60
N GLY A 376 -24.98 20.71 24.03
CA GLY A 376 -26.37 20.50 23.77
C GLY A 376 -26.88 19.10 23.53
N LEU A 377 -26.09 18.11 23.15
CA LEU A 377 -26.64 16.74 23.01
C LEU A 377 -25.64 15.71 23.53
N PRO A 378 -26.06 14.83 24.44
CA PRO A 378 -25.31 13.60 24.68
C PRO A 378 -25.36 12.78 23.41
N VAL A 379 -24.23 12.65 22.72
CA VAL A 379 -24.09 11.68 21.64
C VAL A 379 -23.89 10.33 22.31
N TRP A 380 -24.93 9.49 22.27
CA TRP A 380 -24.92 8.11 22.71
C TRP A 380 -24.35 7.22 21.63
#